data_917e1934dd03ad01b2577bddd3ce4438
#
_entry.id   917e1934dd03ad01b2577bddd3ce4438
#
_cell.length_a   1.000
_cell.length_b   1.000
_cell.length_c   1.000
_cell.angle_alpha   90.00
_cell.angle_beta   90.00
_cell.angle_gamma   90.00
#
_symmetry.space_group_name_H-M   'P 1'
#
loop_
_entity.id
_entity.type
_entity.pdbx_description
1 polymer ?
#
loop_
_entity_poly.entity_id
_entity_poly.type
_entity_poly.pdbx_seq_one_letter_code
_entity_poly.pdbx_strand_id
1 'polypeptide(L)'
;MLRVCVIGMGPIGNRHSDMYKRDPLAELVGVCDIRRDRADAAASRLGVPAFYDAQKMLDALKPDVVSITTGGYEYGSDHYEPTMQALEAGCHVLGEKPICNDIAKAEEMVAKAKEKGVCYGINLNHRFTPAARIAKRWQNEGRIG
;
A
#
# COMPACT_ATOMS: atom_id res chain seq x y z
N MET A 1 -10.16 -7.26 13.96
CA MET A 1 -9.79 -7.15 12.53
C MET A 1 -9.15 -5.79 12.32
N LEU A 2 -8.10 -5.71 11.52
CA LEU A 2 -7.48 -4.43 11.14
C LEU A 2 -8.34 -3.74 10.08
N ARG A 3 -8.64 -2.47 10.28
CA ARG A 3 -9.38 -1.64 9.33
C ARG A 3 -8.42 -1.15 8.25
N VAL A 4 -8.69 -1.51 7.00
CA VAL A 4 -7.78 -1.26 5.88
C VAL A 4 -8.41 -0.33 4.86
N CYS A 5 -7.65 0.66 4.40
CA CYS A 5 -7.97 1.48 3.22
C CYS A 5 -6.96 1.23 2.09
N VAL A 6 -7.41 1.43 0.86
CA VAL A 6 -6.53 1.34 -0.33
C VAL A 6 -6.55 2.65 -1.09
N ILE A 7 -5.37 3.19 -1.40
CA ILE A 7 -5.18 4.41 -2.20
C ILE A 7 -4.56 4.04 -3.55
N GLY A 8 -5.25 4.42 -4.64
CA GLY A 8 -4.88 4.07 -6.00
C GLY A 8 -5.64 2.84 -6.51
N MET A 9 -6.79 3.06 -7.19
CA MET A 9 -7.68 1.98 -7.65
C MET A 9 -7.42 1.55 -9.10
N GLY A 10 -6.13 1.47 -9.47
CA GLY A 10 -5.67 0.79 -10.67
C GLY A 10 -5.77 -0.74 -10.54
N PRO A 11 -5.19 -1.50 -11.50
CA PRO A 11 -5.20 -2.97 -11.45
C PRO A 11 -4.62 -3.55 -10.15
N ILE A 12 -3.54 -2.95 -9.63
CA ILE A 12 -2.89 -3.41 -8.40
C ILE A 12 -3.74 -3.10 -7.17
N GLY A 13 -4.32 -1.89 -7.07
CA GLY A 13 -5.21 -1.55 -5.96
C GLY A 13 -6.45 -2.41 -5.88
N ASN A 14 -7.04 -2.73 -7.03
CA ASN A 14 -8.15 -3.69 -7.09
C ASN A 14 -7.72 -5.07 -6.57
N ARG A 15 -6.52 -5.55 -6.95
CA ARG A 15 -5.98 -6.82 -6.46
C ARG A 15 -5.74 -6.82 -4.95
N HIS A 16 -5.14 -5.74 -4.40
CA HIS A 16 -4.96 -5.59 -2.95
C HIS A 16 -6.30 -5.59 -2.22
N SER A 17 -7.27 -4.83 -2.73
CA SER A 17 -8.63 -4.77 -2.15
C SER A 17 -9.31 -6.15 -2.12
N ASP A 18 -9.18 -6.93 -3.19
CA ASP A 18 -9.74 -8.29 -3.25
C ASP A 18 -9.05 -9.24 -2.24
N MET A 19 -7.75 -9.06 -1.99
CA MET A 19 -7.04 -9.83 -0.97
C MET A 19 -7.51 -9.47 0.43
N TYR A 20 -7.63 -8.17 0.76
CA TYR A 20 -8.15 -7.73 2.06
C TYR A 20 -9.60 -8.18 2.31
N LYS A 21 -10.44 -8.19 1.29
CA LYS A 21 -11.82 -8.72 1.42
C LYS A 21 -11.89 -10.21 1.76
N ARG A 22 -10.84 -10.97 1.45
CA ARG A 22 -10.76 -12.42 1.71
C ARG A 22 -10.00 -12.77 2.99
N ASP A 23 -9.22 -11.82 3.52
CA ASP A 23 -8.42 -12.07 4.72
C ASP A 23 -9.27 -11.91 5.98
N PRO A 24 -9.39 -12.95 6.82
CA PRO A 24 -10.20 -12.88 8.04
C PRO A 24 -9.65 -11.93 9.10
N LEU A 25 -8.42 -11.45 8.97
CA LEU A 25 -7.79 -10.50 9.88
C LEU A 25 -7.97 -9.05 9.44
N ALA A 26 -8.47 -8.82 8.21
CA ALA A 26 -8.64 -7.49 7.63
C ALA A 26 -10.11 -7.17 7.35
N GLU A 27 -10.45 -5.90 7.51
CA GLU A 27 -11.72 -5.31 7.08
C GLU A 27 -11.41 -4.16 6.12
N LEU A 28 -11.73 -4.33 4.83
CA LEU A 28 -11.64 -3.24 3.87
C LEU A 28 -12.75 -2.23 4.17
N VAL A 29 -12.39 -1.00 4.58
CA VAL A 29 -13.34 0.03 5.04
C VAL A 29 -13.47 1.20 4.07
N GLY A 30 -12.60 1.34 3.06
CA GLY A 30 -12.71 2.39 2.05
C GLY A 30 -11.66 2.31 0.97
N VAL A 31 -11.94 2.96 -0.16
CA VAL A 31 -11.02 3.07 -1.30
C VAL A 31 -10.91 4.52 -1.75
N CYS A 32 -9.73 4.89 -2.26
CA CYS A 32 -9.45 6.23 -2.75
C CYS A 32 -8.74 6.18 -4.11
N ASP A 33 -9.17 7.03 -5.04
CA ASP A 33 -8.45 7.33 -6.28
C ASP A 33 -8.79 8.76 -6.71
N ILE A 34 -7.82 9.51 -7.22
CA ILE A 34 -8.03 10.85 -7.77
C ILE A 34 -8.96 10.82 -8.99
N ARG A 35 -8.98 9.71 -9.70
CA ARG A 35 -9.94 9.44 -10.77
C ARG A 35 -11.24 8.90 -10.19
N ARG A 36 -12.28 9.74 -10.24
CA ARG A 36 -13.61 9.40 -9.71
C ARG A 36 -14.18 8.11 -10.30
N ASP A 37 -14.04 7.92 -11.61
CA ASP A 37 -14.52 6.72 -12.30
C ASP A 37 -13.93 5.43 -11.71
N ARG A 38 -12.64 5.44 -11.34
CA ARG A 38 -11.98 4.28 -10.72
C ARG A 38 -12.42 4.06 -9.26
N ALA A 39 -12.49 5.15 -8.49
CA ALA A 39 -12.92 5.06 -7.09
C ALA A 39 -14.36 4.54 -6.99
N ASP A 40 -15.29 5.10 -7.78
CA ASP A 40 -16.70 4.74 -7.78
C ASP A 40 -16.93 3.29 -8.24
N ALA A 41 -16.28 2.87 -9.32
CA ALA A 41 -16.36 1.50 -9.80
C ALA A 41 -15.86 0.48 -8.77
N ALA A 42 -14.73 0.78 -8.11
CA ALA A 42 -14.16 -0.07 -7.07
C ALA A 42 -15.06 -0.09 -5.83
N ALA A 43 -15.53 1.05 -5.37
CA ALA A 43 -16.41 1.18 -4.21
C ALA A 43 -17.71 0.39 -4.39
N SER A 44 -18.35 0.54 -5.55
CA SER A 44 -19.58 -0.20 -5.90
C SER A 44 -19.33 -1.71 -5.90
N ARG A 45 -18.25 -2.18 -6.50
CA ARG A 45 -17.87 -3.60 -6.57
C ARG A 45 -17.56 -4.20 -5.20
N LEU A 46 -16.89 -3.42 -4.34
CA LEU A 46 -16.39 -3.89 -3.04
C LEU A 46 -17.36 -3.65 -1.88
N GLY A 47 -18.41 -2.84 -2.08
CA GLY A 47 -19.38 -2.47 -1.05
C GLY A 47 -18.79 -1.60 0.05
N VAL A 48 -17.91 -0.65 -0.31
CA VAL A 48 -17.25 0.29 0.61
C VAL A 48 -17.35 1.72 0.08
N PRO A 49 -17.19 2.77 0.92
CA PRO A 49 -17.21 4.15 0.46
C PRO A 49 -16.04 4.49 -0.47
N ALA A 50 -16.31 5.36 -1.46
CA ALA A 50 -15.34 5.95 -2.35
C ALA A 50 -14.86 7.31 -1.83
N PHE A 51 -13.56 7.56 -1.98
CA PHE A 51 -12.93 8.85 -1.71
C PHE A 51 -12.09 9.28 -2.92
N TYR A 52 -11.94 10.59 -3.10
CA TYR A 52 -11.19 11.19 -4.21
C TYR A 52 -10.00 12.02 -3.70
N ASP A 53 -9.80 12.00 -2.39
CA ASP A 53 -8.78 12.71 -1.65
C ASP A 53 -8.35 11.81 -0.48
N ALA A 54 -7.06 11.52 -0.41
CA ALA A 54 -6.51 10.60 0.57
C ALA A 54 -6.67 11.12 2.01
N GLN A 55 -6.41 12.42 2.22
CA GLN A 55 -6.52 13.01 3.56
C GLN A 55 -7.96 12.95 4.07
N LYS A 56 -8.94 13.28 3.23
CA LYS A 56 -10.36 13.18 3.62
C LYS A 56 -10.77 11.75 3.98
N MET A 57 -10.22 10.74 3.28
CA MET A 57 -10.46 9.34 3.62
C MET A 57 -9.86 8.97 4.97
N LEU A 58 -8.61 9.38 5.23
CA LEU A 58 -7.92 9.13 6.49
C LEU A 58 -8.65 9.76 7.67
N ASP A 59 -9.07 11.03 7.53
CA ASP A 59 -9.80 11.76 8.57
C ASP A 59 -11.15 11.13 8.90
N ALA A 60 -11.88 10.70 7.85
CA ALA A 60 -13.22 10.13 8.01
C ALA A 60 -13.21 8.69 8.54
N LEU A 61 -12.27 7.87 8.10
CA LEU A 61 -12.29 6.42 8.38
C LEU A 61 -11.32 6.00 9.48
N LYS A 62 -10.24 6.76 9.70
CA LYS A 62 -9.18 6.45 10.69
C LYS A 62 -8.77 4.97 10.62
N PRO A 63 -8.24 4.51 9.48
CA PRO A 63 -7.87 3.10 9.31
C PRO A 63 -6.63 2.75 10.13
N ASP A 64 -6.49 1.47 10.46
CA ASP A 64 -5.27 0.95 11.09
C ASP A 64 -4.14 0.78 10.06
N VAL A 65 -4.51 0.39 8.84
CA VAL A 65 -3.57 0.08 7.75
C VAL A 65 -4.01 0.80 6.46
N VAL A 66 -3.04 1.34 5.75
CA VAL A 66 -3.26 1.90 4.40
C VAL A 66 -2.39 1.18 3.39
N SER A 67 -2.99 0.71 2.32
CA SER A 67 -2.27 0.15 1.18
C SER A 67 -2.11 1.22 0.09
N ILE A 68 -0.87 1.56 -0.25
CA ILE A 68 -0.53 2.55 -1.26
C ILE A 68 -0.23 1.82 -2.57
N THR A 69 -1.11 1.97 -3.55
CA THR A 69 -1.08 1.29 -4.85
C THR A 69 -1.24 2.27 -6.00
N THR A 70 -0.88 3.53 -5.77
CA THR A 70 -0.80 4.56 -6.80
C THR A 70 0.21 4.15 -7.88
N GLY A 71 0.16 4.74 -9.05
CA GLY A 71 1.19 4.53 -10.08
C GLY A 71 2.55 5.04 -9.59
N GLY A 72 3.64 4.38 -10.01
CA GLY A 72 4.99 4.92 -9.81
C GLY A 72 5.27 6.09 -10.74
N TYR A 73 6.46 6.67 -10.59
CA TYR A 73 6.90 7.82 -11.38
C TYR A 73 6.77 7.61 -12.90
N GLU A 74 7.04 6.39 -13.37
CA GLU A 74 6.90 5.99 -14.78
C GLU A 74 5.45 6.10 -15.31
N TYR A 75 4.47 6.22 -14.42
CA TYR A 75 3.05 6.40 -14.76
C TYR A 75 2.52 7.79 -14.38
N GLY A 76 3.42 8.76 -14.17
CA GLY A 76 3.06 10.14 -13.83
C GLY A 76 2.45 10.32 -12.43
N SER A 77 2.73 9.41 -11.52
CA SER A 77 2.28 9.46 -10.13
C SER A 77 3.46 9.23 -9.17
N ASP A 78 3.20 9.24 -7.87
CA ASP A 78 4.20 9.03 -6.83
C ASP A 78 3.59 8.23 -5.67
N HIS A 79 4.44 7.55 -4.92
CA HIS A 79 4.07 6.90 -3.66
C HIS A 79 4.30 7.80 -2.44
N TYR A 80 5.10 8.87 -2.58
CA TYR A 80 5.56 9.69 -1.46
C TYR A 80 4.41 10.39 -0.72
N GLU A 81 3.68 11.26 -1.41
CA GLU A 81 2.60 12.05 -0.80
C GLU A 81 1.56 11.19 -0.05
N PRO A 82 0.93 10.19 -0.68
CA PRO A 82 -0.08 9.40 0.02
C PRO A 82 0.51 8.54 1.15
N THR A 83 1.79 8.13 1.04
CA THR A 83 2.48 7.43 2.12
C THR A 83 2.71 8.35 3.31
N MET A 84 3.21 9.55 3.09
CA MET A 84 3.45 10.52 4.16
C MET A 84 2.15 10.89 4.89
N GLN A 85 1.05 11.14 4.15
CA GLN A 85 -0.26 11.39 4.74
C GLN A 85 -0.72 10.23 5.64
N ALA A 86 -0.58 8.99 5.18
CA ALA A 86 -0.96 7.81 5.95
C ALA A 86 -0.08 7.63 7.21
N LEU A 87 1.23 7.81 7.08
CA LEU A 87 2.17 7.73 8.21
C LEU A 87 1.91 8.84 9.23
N GLU A 88 1.66 10.07 8.78
CA GLU A 88 1.33 11.20 9.66
C GLU A 88 0.02 10.98 10.40
N ALA A 89 -0.95 10.35 9.77
CA ALA A 89 -2.20 9.93 10.40
C ALA A 89 -2.03 8.77 11.41
N GLY A 90 -0.82 8.21 11.54
CA GLY A 90 -0.52 7.11 12.46
C GLY A 90 -0.93 5.73 11.95
N CYS A 91 -1.14 5.58 10.65
CA CYS A 91 -1.49 4.30 10.04
C CYS A 91 -0.25 3.45 9.73
N HIS A 92 -0.37 2.14 9.87
CA HIS A 92 0.58 1.22 9.23
C HIS A 92 0.43 1.30 7.70
N VAL A 93 1.54 1.16 6.97
CA VAL A 93 1.51 1.29 5.50
C VAL A 93 2.10 0.07 4.81
N LEU A 94 1.41 -0.44 3.81
CA LEU A 94 1.94 -1.34 2.79
C LEU A 94 1.99 -0.60 1.45
N GLY A 95 3.20 -0.23 1.03
CA GLY A 95 3.43 0.47 -0.24
C GLY A 95 3.81 -0.47 -1.38
N GLU A 96 3.46 -0.10 -2.60
CA GLU A 96 3.96 -0.76 -3.80
C GLU A 96 5.40 -0.34 -4.12
N LYS A 97 6.06 -1.19 -4.88
CA LYS A 97 7.41 -0.92 -5.40
C LYS A 97 7.33 -0.01 -6.66
N PRO A 98 8.37 0.82 -6.91
CA PRO A 98 9.48 1.14 -6.01
C PRO A 98 9.01 1.97 -4.82
N ILE A 99 9.78 2.02 -3.75
CA ILE A 99 9.44 2.83 -2.56
C ILE A 99 9.20 4.31 -2.95
N CYS A 100 10.14 4.86 -3.69
CA CYS A 100 10.14 6.20 -4.25
C CYS A 100 11.18 6.28 -5.37
N ASN A 101 11.12 7.30 -6.21
CA ASN A 101 12.13 7.62 -7.22
C ASN A 101 13.24 8.58 -6.70
N ASP A 102 13.10 9.06 -5.48
CA ASP A 102 14.03 9.97 -4.80
C ASP A 102 14.48 9.35 -3.48
N ILE A 103 15.79 9.20 -3.30
CA ILE A 103 16.38 8.55 -2.12
C ILE A 103 16.07 9.36 -0.85
N ALA A 104 16.20 10.69 -0.89
CA ALA A 104 15.94 11.52 0.27
C ALA A 104 14.48 11.41 0.74
N LYS A 105 13.53 11.42 -0.20
CA LYS A 105 12.10 11.18 0.11
C LYS A 105 11.86 9.78 0.66
N ALA A 106 12.53 8.76 0.13
CA ALA A 106 12.41 7.41 0.65
C ALA A 106 12.92 7.31 2.11
N GLU A 107 14.04 7.97 2.42
CA GLU A 107 14.58 8.05 3.78
C GLU A 107 13.62 8.80 4.72
N GLU A 108 13.00 9.87 4.25
CA GLU A 108 11.96 10.62 4.99
C GLU A 108 10.76 9.75 5.36
N MET A 109 10.25 8.94 4.41
CA MET A 109 9.15 8.01 4.66
C MET A 109 9.51 6.98 5.74
N VAL A 110 10.72 6.42 5.67
CA VAL A 110 11.22 5.47 6.68
C VAL A 110 11.39 6.13 8.04
N ALA A 111 11.95 7.35 8.07
CA ALA A 111 12.10 8.12 9.31
C ALA A 111 10.74 8.46 9.94
N LYS A 112 9.76 8.85 9.12
CA LYS A 112 8.41 9.16 9.59
C LYS A 112 7.72 7.93 10.18
N ALA A 113 7.82 6.76 9.55
CA ALA A 113 7.27 5.52 10.10
C ALA A 113 7.88 5.20 11.48
N LYS A 114 9.18 5.39 11.62
CA LYS A 114 9.89 5.19 12.89
C LYS A 114 9.45 6.22 13.95
N GLU A 115 9.34 7.49 13.59
CA GLU A 115 8.86 8.57 14.46
C GLU A 115 7.47 8.27 15.02
N LYS A 116 6.57 7.82 14.13
CA LYS A 116 5.17 7.50 14.50
C LYS A 116 5.00 6.14 15.17
N GLY A 117 6.04 5.31 15.22
CA GLY A 117 5.96 3.96 15.81
C GLY A 117 5.08 3.00 15.02
N VAL A 118 4.94 3.21 13.70
CA VAL A 118 4.13 2.38 12.83
C VAL A 118 4.98 1.54 11.89
N CYS A 119 4.40 0.45 11.35
CA CYS A 119 5.05 -0.39 10.36
C CYS A 119 4.92 0.22 8.97
N TYR A 120 6.03 0.28 8.23
CA TYR A 120 6.04 0.60 6.81
C TYR A 120 6.73 -0.55 6.05
N GLY A 121 6.00 -1.21 5.19
CA GLY A 121 6.47 -2.32 4.36
C GLY A 121 6.32 -2.02 2.87
N ILE A 122 7.24 -2.57 2.06
CA ILE A 122 7.17 -2.49 0.60
C ILE A 122 6.82 -3.86 0.03
N ASN A 123 5.85 -3.90 -0.88
CA ASN A 123 5.36 -5.13 -1.50
C ASN A 123 6.36 -5.68 -2.54
N LEU A 124 7.44 -6.29 -2.06
CA LEU A 124 8.40 -7.03 -2.87
C LEU A 124 7.92 -8.48 -3.08
N ASN A 125 6.74 -8.63 -3.67
CA ASN A 125 6.00 -9.90 -3.78
C ASN A 125 6.82 -11.06 -4.38
N HIS A 126 7.73 -10.79 -5.33
CA HIS A 126 8.58 -11.81 -5.94
C HIS A 126 9.49 -12.53 -4.94
N ARG A 127 9.84 -11.91 -3.81
CA ARG A 127 10.64 -12.56 -2.74
C ARG A 127 9.94 -13.78 -2.15
N PHE A 128 8.63 -13.85 -2.24
CA PHE A 128 7.81 -14.92 -1.65
C PHE A 128 7.46 -16.02 -2.64
N THR A 129 7.88 -15.91 -3.91
CA THR A 129 7.65 -16.98 -4.89
C THR A 129 8.47 -18.22 -4.55
N PRO A 130 8.00 -19.43 -4.89
CA PRO A 130 8.74 -20.67 -4.62
C PRO A 130 10.16 -20.65 -5.18
N ALA A 131 10.34 -20.15 -6.41
CA ALA A 131 11.66 -20.04 -7.05
C ALA A 131 12.61 -19.12 -6.27
N ALA A 132 12.16 -17.94 -5.85
CA ALA A 132 12.99 -17.01 -5.08
C ALA A 132 13.36 -17.58 -3.69
N ARG A 133 12.44 -18.29 -3.04
CA ARG A 133 12.70 -18.94 -1.76
C ARG A 133 13.73 -20.06 -1.90
N ILE A 134 13.67 -20.85 -2.98
CA ILE A 134 14.68 -21.89 -3.26
C ILE A 134 16.04 -21.24 -3.56
N ALA A 135 16.08 -20.22 -4.42
CA ALA A 135 17.31 -19.50 -4.74
C ALA A 135 17.95 -18.90 -3.47
N LYS A 136 17.16 -18.27 -2.60
CA LYS A 136 17.67 -17.72 -1.33
C LYS A 136 18.22 -18.81 -0.40
N ARG A 137 17.57 -19.97 -0.33
CA ARG A 137 18.08 -21.11 0.42
C ARG A 137 19.43 -21.59 -0.13
N TRP A 138 19.54 -21.76 -1.45
CA TRP A 138 20.82 -22.17 -2.08
C TRP A 138 21.92 -21.15 -1.91
N GLN A 139 21.59 -19.86 -1.91
CA GLN A 139 22.57 -18.81 -1.58
C GLN A 139 23.07 -18.95 -0.14
N ASN A 140 22.17 -19.16 0.82
CA ASN A 140 22.53 -19.32 2.22
C ASN A 140 23.37 -20.60 2.47
N GLU A 141 23.17 -21.64 1.65
CA GLU A 141 23.93 -22.90 1.67
C GLU A 141 25.28 -22.79 0.89
N GLY A 142 25.60 -21.63 0.29
CA GLY A 142 26.80 -21.43 -0.52
C GLY A 142 26.82 -22.20 -1.85
N ARG A 143 25.65 -22.64 -2.34
CA ARG A 143 25.51 -23.38 -3.60
C ARG A 143 25.46 -22.47 -4.83
N ILE A 144 25.12 -21.23 -4.63
CA ILE A 144 25.17 -20.13 -5.62
C ILE A 144 25.72 -18.89 -4.93
N GLY A 145 26.44 -18.06 -5.72
CA GLY A 145 27.04 -16.79 -5.25
C GLY A 145 26.03 -15.66 -5.13
#